data_18c11f78433c69ccfc0b6031e2b3401a
#
_entry.id   18c11f78433c69ccfc0b6031e2b3401a
#
_cell.length_a   1.000
_cell.length_b   1.000
_cell.length_c   1.000
_cell.angle_alpha   90.00
_cell.angle_beta   90.00
_cell.angle_gamma   90.00
#
_symmetry.space_group_name_H-M   'P 1'
#
loop_
_entity.id
_entity.type
_entity.pdbx_description
1 polymer ?
#
loop_
_entity_poly.entity_id
_entity_poly.type
_entity_poly.pdbx_seq_one_letter_code
_entity_poly.pdbx_strand_id
1 'polypeptide(L)'
;SLTSHRLAHRVAACRGVEGGEFGPNQMKELRLRPYFCPDESHAMPTISIKGQQMPDSPIRKLAPFANAAKAAGRHVIHLNIGQPDIASPQPALDAMRNLEQSVIAYSPSEGFASYRDGLAHYYASVGVQVSADEILVTTGGSEALVFAFMSCLNPGDEVIIPEPFYANYNGFATMAGVRIVPVTARIEDGFALPPMDDFAAAITERTKAILVCNPGNPTGKIYADDAMQALASLVKENDLYLFADEVYREFTYEGETPRSVLTFPGLEENAILVDSVSKRYSMCGARIGAMVTRNPEVRRAAMKFAMGRLSPPTLAQIASEAALATDAAYFEGVRGLYKARRDALVDGLSAIDGVVCPRPGGAFYAVARLPIDNADRFCQWLLESFSHDGATVMLAPNSGFYATPGLGHDEVRMAYVLDLPEIHRAVACIEAALMVYR
;
A
#
# COMPACT_ATOMS: atom_id res chain seq x y z
N SER A 1 52.82 -15.06 -9.63
CA SER A 1 53.23 -16.17 -8.76
C SER A 1 52.33 -16.42 -7.54
N LEU A 2 51.36 -15.58 -7.26
CA LEU A 2 50.38 -15.77 -6.17
C LEU A 2 49.16 -16.63 -6.53
N THR A 3 48.94 -16.86 -7.81
CA THR A 3 47.86 -17.70 -8.38
C THR A 3 48.16 -19.19 -8.34
N SER A 4 49.42 -19.58 -8.45
CA SER A 4 49.85 -20.97 -8.42
C SER A 4 49.83 -21.62 -7.04
N HIS A 5 50.01 -20.83 -5.96
CA HIS A 5 49.95 -21.35 -4.58
C HIS A 5 48.53 -21.63 -4.11
N ARG A 6 47.54 -20.86 -4.57
CA ARG A 6 46.12 -21.09 -4.21
C ARG A 6 45.52 -22.32 -4.93
N LEU A 7 46.02 -22.67 -6.11
CA LEU A 7 45.57 -23.87 -6.82
C LEU A 7 46.10 -25.17 -6.18
N ALA A 8 47.31 -25.16 -5.70
CA ALA A 8 47.94 -26.32 -5.04
C ALA A 8 47.26 -26.69 -3.73
N HIS A 9 46.86 -25.70 -2.91
CA HIS A 9 46.12 -25.95 -1.66
C HIS A 9 44.70 -26.49 -1.86
N ARG A 10 44.02 -26.13 -2.96
CA ARG A 10 42.68 -26.67 -3.29
C ARG A 10 42.71 -28.12 -3.76
N VAL A 11 43.76 -28.53 -4.45
CA VAL A 11 43.91 -29.93 -4.93
C VAL A 11 44.30 -30.89 -3.77
N ALA A 12 44.99 -30.39 -2.74
CA ALA A 12 45.34 -31.19 -1.56
C ALA A 12 44.15 -31.46 -0.64
N ALA A 13 43.22 -30.51 -0.54
CA ALA A 13 42.03 -30.64 0.34
C ALA A 13 41.04 -31.71 -0.19
N CYS A 14 41.02 -32.01 -1.49
CA CYS A 14 40.14 -33.03 -2.10
C CYS A 14 40.62 -34.48 -1.95
N ARG A 15 41.82 -34.75 -1.38
CA ARG A 15 42.39 -36.12 -1.32
C ARG A 15 42.68 -36.64 0.10
N GLY A 16 42.39 -35.92 1.15
CA GLY A 16 42.61 -36.44 2.50
C GLY A 16 44.04 -36.93 2.78
N VAL A 17 45.06 -36.32 2.18
CA VAL A 17 46.47 -36.67 2.38
C VAL A 17 47.12 -35.53 3.13
N GLU A 18 47.47 -35.80 4.37
CA GLU A 18 48.31 -34.92 5.21
C GLU A 18 49.71 -34.80 4.61
N GLY A 19 50.20 -33.57 4.66
CA GLY A 19 51.50 -33.03 4.26
C GLY A 19 52.67 -33.95 4.08
N GLY A 20 53.04 -34.24 2.85
CA GLY A 20 54.33 -34.80 2.44
C GLY A 20 54.89 -33.99 1.27
N GLU A 21 56.16 -33.53 1.37
CA GLU A 21 56.85 -32.85 0.27
C GLU A 21 57.16 -33.83 -0.87
N PHE A 22 56.72 -33.52 -2.07
CA PHE A 22 57.04 -34.32 -3.29
C PHE A 22 58.31 -33.79 -3.96
N GLY A 23 59.25 -34.70 -4.22
CA GLY A 23 60.53 -34.44 -4.93
C GLY A 23 60.33 -34.25 -6.44
N PRO A 24 61.34 -33.63 -7.11
CA PRO A 24 61.22 -33.15 -8.52
C PRO A 24 61.01 -34.20 -9.59
N ASN A 25 61.13 -35.48 -9.32
CA ASN A 25 61.11 -36.55 -10.37
C ASN A 25 59.78 -37.29 -10.50
N GLN A 26 58.72 -36.96 -9.73
CA GLN A 26 57.41 -37.62 -9.80
C GLN A 26 56.41 -36.93 -10.69
N MET A 27 56.81 -35.85 -11.36
CA MET A 27 55.87 -35.04 -12.19
C MET A 27 55.77 -35.45 -13.66
N LYS A 28 56.45 -36.52 -14.09
CA LYS A 28 56.49 -36.90 -15.52
C LYS A 28 55.45 -37.91 -16.00
N GLU A 29 54.61 -38.47 -15.14
CA GLU A 29 53.62 -39.48 -15.54
C GLU A 29 52.14 -39.11 -15.24
N LEU A 30 51.84 -37.88 -14.98
CA LEU A 30 50.43 -37.44 -14.90
C LEU A 30 49.89 -37.12 -16.30
N ARG A 31 49.47 -38.16 -17.04
CA ARG A 31 48.59 -37.99 -18.19
C ARG A 31 47.30 -37.34 -17.71
N LEU A 32 47.09 -36.11 -18.12
CA LEU A 32 45.83 -35.36 -17.92
C LEU A 32 44.69 -36.17 -18.60
N ARG A 33 43.99 -37.01 -17.86
CA ARG A 33 42.63 -37.37 -18.21
C ARG A 33 41.75 -36.17 -17.92
N PRO A 34 40.85 -35.76 -18.82
CA PRO A 34 39.89 -34.75 -18.51
C PRO A 34 38.95 -35.31 -17.41
N TYR A 35 39.18 -34.89 -16.17
CA TYR A 35 38.19 -35.11 -15.14
C TYR A 35 37.01 -34.18 -15.45
N PHE A 36 36.04 -34.69 -16.16
CA PHE A 36 34.68 -34.26 -16.03
C PHE A 36 34.28 -34.62 -14.58
N CYS A 37 34.29 -33.67 -13.69
CA CYS A 37 33.49 -33.75 -12.47
C CYS A 37 32.05 -33.55 -12.90
N PRO A 38 31.17 -34.58 -12.81
CA PRO A 38 29.74 -34.30 -12.94
C PRO A 38 29.32 -33.59 -11.67
N ASP A 39 28.62 -32.47 -11.84
CA ASP A 39 27.80 -31.79 -10.81
C ASP A 39 28.53 -31.14 -9.61
N GLU A 40 29.35 -30.12 -9.88
CA GLU A 40 29.25 -28.93 -9.02
C GLU A 40 28.05 -28.12 -9.54
N SER A 41 26.85 -28.48 -9.11
CA SER A 41 25.74 -27.53 -9.12
C SER A 41 26.27 -26.28 -8.42
N HIS A 42 26.52 -25.22 -9.17
CA HIS A 42 26.75 -23.91 -8.58
C HIS A 42 25.47 -23.58 -7.78
N ALA A 43 25.46 -23.93 -6.50
CA ALA A 43 24.42 -23.54 -5.61
C ALA A 43 24.39 -22.01 -5.61
N MET A 44 23.43 -21.46 -6.36
CA MET A 44 23.21 -20.01 -6.34
C MET A 44 22.93 -19.58 -4.89
N PRO A 45 23.43 -18.41 -4.47
CA PRO A 45 23.08 -17.89 -3.17
C PRO A 45 21.55 -17.87 -3.00
N THR A 46 21.05 -18.36 -1.87
CA THR A 46 19.63 -18.34 -1.56
C THR A 46 19.20 -16.93 -1.15
N ILE A 47 18.00 -16.52 -1.59
CA ILE A 47 17.41 -15.27 -1.14
C ILE A 47 17.00 -15.36 0.33
N SER A 48 16.87 -14.21 1.01
CA SER A 48 16.45 -14.15 2.42
C SER A 48 15.03 -14.68 2.64
N ILE A 49 14.74 -15.14 3.86
CA ILE A 49 13.39 -15.57 4.25
C ILE A 49 12.37 -14.46 4.01
N LYS A 50 12.69 -13.19 4.36
CA LYS A 50 11.81 -12.04 4.07
C LYS A 50 11.55 -11.87 2.58
N GLY A 51 12.57 -12.05 1.74
CA GLY A 51 12.41 -12.01 0.28
C GLY A 51 11.50 -13.10 -0.27
N GLN A 52 11.52 -14.30 0.34
CA GLN A 52 10.61 -15.40 -0.02
C GLN A 52 9.18 -15.15 0.48
N GLN A 53 9.02 -14.51 1.63
CA GLN A 53 7.72 -14.25 2.27
C GLN A 53 7.04 -12.97 1.77
N MET A 54 7.77 -12.11 1.03
CA MET A 54 7.19 -10.86 0.51
C MET A 54 6.04 -11.19 -0.43
N PRO A 55 4.81 -10.71 -0.16
CA PRO A 55 3.65 -11.07 -0.96
C PRO A 55 3.68 -10.41 -2.33
N ASP A 56 3.18 -11.13 -3.34
CA ASP A 56 2.88 -10.55 -4.64
C ASP A 56 1.72 -9.55 -4.55
N SER A 57 1.73 -8.56 -5.44
CA SER A 57 0.65 -7.57 -5.48
C SER A 57 -0.62 -8.15 -6.11
N PRO A 58 -1.73 -8.32 -5.37
CA PRO A 58 -2.99 -8.80 -5.93
C PRO A 58 -3.56 -7.86 -6.99
N ILE A 59 -3.18 -6.58 -6.95
CA ILE A 59 -3.62 -5.55 -7.88
C ILE A 59 -2.89 -5.66 -9.24
N ARG A 60 -1.62 -6.12 -9.24
CA ARG A 60 -0.75 -6.13 -10.42
C ARG A 60 -0.54 -7.50 -11.04
N LYS A 61 -0.86 -8.59 -10.34
CA LYS A 61 -0.64 -9.97 -10.83
C LYS A 61 -1.32 -10.26 -12.16
N LEU A 62 -2.42 -9.56 -12.47
CA LEU A 62 -3.15 -9.70 -13.72
C LEU A 62 -2.63 -8.83 -14.88
N ALA A 63 -1.61 -7.99 -14.67
CA ALA A 63 -1.06 -7.10 -15.70
C ALA A 63 -0.58 -7.83 -16.98
N PRO A 64 0.05 -9.01 -16.92
CA PRO A 64 0.43 -9.75 -18.13
C PRO A 64 -0.78 -10.11 -19.01
N PHE A 65 -1.89 -10.53 -18.41
CA PHE A 65 -3.13 -10.87 -19.12
C PHE A 65 -3.79 -9.63 -19.76
N ALA A 66 -3.78 -8.51 -19.04
CA ALA A 66 -4.27 -7.23 -19.57
C ALA A 66 -3.43 -6.75 -20.78
N ASN A 67 -2.10 -6.92 -20.73
CA ASN A 67 -1.21 -6.59 -21.83
C ASN A 67 -1.48 -7.50 -23.05
N ALA A 68 -1.70 -8.79 -22.83
CA ALA A 68 -2.06 -9.73 -23.88
C ALA A 68 -3.43 -9.38 -24.52
N ALA A 69 -4.43 -9.01 -23.71
CA ALA A 69 -5.72 -8.55 -24.18
C ALA A 69 -5.60 -7.31 -25.09
N LYS A 70 -4.81 -6.32 -24.66
CA LYS A 70 -4.54 -5.10 -25.47
C LYS A 70 -3.80 -5.45 -26.78
N ALA A 71 -2.82 -6.33 -26.73
CA ALA A 71 -2.11 -6.79 -27.92
C ALA A 71 -3.03 -7.50 -28.92
N ALA A 72 -4.09 -8.16 -28.44
CA ALA A 72 -5.15 -8.77 -29.25
C ALA A 72 -6.21 -7.76 -29.72
N GLY A 73 -6.03 -6.45 -29.52
CA GLY A 73 -6.92 -5.38 -29.98
C GLY A 73 -8.12 -5.11 -29.09
N ARG A 74 -8.20 -5.71 -27.88
CA ARG A 74 -9.29 -5.45 -26.94
C ARG A 74 -9.03 -4.16 -26.13
N HIS A 75 -10.05 -3.34 -25.94
CA HIS A 75 -9.99 -2.21 -25.02
C HIS A 75 -10.11 -2.73 -23.59
N VAL A 76 -9.08 -2.53 -22.75
CA VAL A 76 -9.09 -2.95 -21.35
C VAL A 76 -9.42 -1.75 -20.46
N ILE A 77 -10.60 -1.79 -19.82
CA ILE A 77 -11.05 -0.78 -18.86
C ILE A 77 -10.45 -1.09 -17.49
N HIS A 78 -9.59 -0.20 -16.98
CA HIS A 78 -8.84 -0.44 -15.75
C HIS A 78 -9.56 0.07 -14.51
N LEU A 79 -10.28 -0.81 -13.81
CA LEU A 79 -10.86 -0.54 -12.48
C LEU A 79 -10.01 -1.09 -11.32
N ASN A 80 -8.85 -1.68 -11.61
CA ASN A 80 -8.00 -2.33 -10.61
C ASN A 80 -7.02 -1.38 -9.90
N ILE A 81 -6.73 -0.20 -10.46
CA ILE A 81 -5.71 0.74 -9.93
C ILE A 81 -6.39 2.01 -9.44
N GLY A 82 -6.19 2.32 -8.15
CA GLY A 82 -6.64 3.57 -7.52
C GLY A 82 -5.63 4.70 -7.69
N GLN A 83 -5.43 5.14 -8.92
CA GLN A 83 -4.65 6.33 -9.24
C GLN A 83 -5.59 7.42 -9.74
N PRO A 84 -5.71 8.56 -9.03
CA PRO A 84 -6.51 9.67 -9.52
C PRO A 84 -6.10 10.11 -10.93
N ASP A 85 -7.09 10.40 -11.77
CA ASP A 85 -6.94 10.87 -13.16
C ASP A 85 -7.19 12.37 -13.32
N ILE A 86 -7.58 13.04 -12.24
CA ILE A 86 -7.83 14.48 -12.23
C ILE A 86 -6.48 15.22 -12.27
N ALA A 87 -6.45 16.35 -12.95
CA ALA A 87 -5.24 17.16 -13.04
C ALA A 87 -4.70 17.53 -11.66
N SER A 88 -3.39 17.44 -11.48
CA SER A 88 -2.73 17.96 -10.28
C SER A 88 -2.93 19.48 -10.20
N PRO A 89 -2.94 20.08 -8.98
CA PRO A 89 -3.14 21.50 -8.80
C PRO A 89 -2.14 22.34 -9.59
N GLN A 90 -2.63 23.40 -10.21
CA GLN A 90 -1.80 24.28 -11.05
C GLN A 90 -0.59 24.85 -10.30
N PRO A 91 -0.69 25.30 -9.01
CA PRO A 91 0.47 25.77 -8.26
C PRO A 91 1.60 24.74 -8.17
N ALA A 92 1.29 23.46 -7.99
CA ALA A 92 2.29 22.38 -7.97
C ALA A 92 2.99 22.21 -9.32
N LEU A 93 2.22 22.24 -10.41
CA LEU A 93 2.77 22.12 -11.77
C LEU A 93 3.65 23.32 -12.14
N ASP A 94 3.25 24.52 -11.76
CA ASP A 94 4.01 25.74 -12.02
C ASP A 94 5.29 25.79 -11.20
N ALA A 95 5.28 25.37 -9.95
CA ALA A 95 6.47 25.27 -9.12
C ALA A 95 7.53 24.32 -9.73
N MET A 96 7.10 23.22 -10.35
CA MET A 96 8.02 22.31 -11.05
C MET A 96 8.56 22.89 -12.37
N ARG A 97 7.77 23.70 -13.08
CA ARG A 97 8.20 24.34 -14.36
C ARG A 97 9.17 25.48 -14.14
N ASN A 98 9.05 26.18 -13.02
CA ASN A 98 9.80 27.41 -12.72
C ASN A 98 10.89 27.18 -11.67
N LEU A 99 11.54 26.01 -11.71
CA LEU A 99 12.67 25.72 -10.81
C LEU A 99 13.87 26.60 -11.16
N GLU A 100 14.36 27.38 -10.19
CA GLU A 100 15.52 28.25 -10.33
C GLU A 100 16.80 27.64 -9.72
N GLN A 101 16.69 26.49 -9.05
CA GLN A 101 17.81 25.85 -8.38
C GLN A 101 18.86 25.34 -9.39
N SER A 102 20.07 25.81 -9.28
CA SER A 102 21.22 25.32 -10.07
C SER A 102 21.78 24.00 -9.52
N VAL A 103 21.52 23.69 -8.25
CA VAL A 103 21.91 22.45 -7.57
C VAL A 103 20.70 21.85 -6.85
N ILE A 104 20.41 20.58 -7.12
CA ILE A 104 19.38 19.83 -6.40
C ILE A 104 20.05 19.15 -5.19
N ALA A 105 20.17 19.90 -4.10
CA ALA A 105 20.82 19.44 -2.87
C ALA A 105 19.87 18.52 -2.04
N TYR A 106 20.45 17.80 -1.10
CA TYR A 106 19.66 17.13 -0.05
C TYR A 106 18.88 18.16 0.76
N SER A 107 17.62 17.86 1.06
CA SER A 107 16.87 18.57 2.08
C SER A 107 17.20 18.03 3.47
N PRO A 108 16.76 18.70 4.56
CA PRO A 108 16.76 18.10 5.89
C PRO A 108 16.03 16.74 5.90
N SER A 109 16.47 15.83 6.75
CA SER A 109 15.92 14.47 6.80
C SER A 109 14.43 14.42 7.19
N GLU A 110 14.00 15.39 7.98
CA GLU A 110 12.59 15.59 8.37
C GLU A 110 11.75 16.29 7.28
N GLY A 111 12.37 16.78 6.22
CA GLY A 111 11.74 17.61 5.19
C GLY A 111 11.96 19.11 5.42
N PHE A 112 11.62 19.94 4.41
CA PHE A 112 11.73 21.38 4.49
C PHE A 112 10.90 21.95 5.65
N ALA A 113 11.44 22.89 6.39
CA ALA A 113 10.76 23.55 7.48
C ALA A 113 9.49 24.27 6.98
N SER A 114 9.61 25.03 5.88
CA SER A 114 8.48 25.73 5.25
C SER A 114 7.35 24.78 4.84
N TYR A 115 7.69 23.60 4.29
CA TYR A 115 6.67 22.61 3.93
C TYR A 115 6.00 22.00 5.18
N ARG A 116 6.75 21.71 6.24
CA ARG A 116 6.19 21.20 7.50
C ARG A 116 5.30 22.23 8.19
N ASP A 117 5.70 23.52 8.19
CA ASP A 117 4.86 24.63 8.66
C ASP A 117 3.57 24.74 7.84
N GLY A 118 3.67 24.65 6.51
CA GLY A 118 2.52 24.63 5.62
C GLY A 118 1.58 23.43 5.89
N LEU A 119 2.13 22.25 6.14
CA LEU A 119 1.35 21.07 6.54
C LEU A 119 0.65 21.27 7.89
N ALA A 120 1.31 21.90 8.88
CA ALA A 120 0.68 22.21 10.16
C ALA A 120 -0.53 23.15 9.98
N HIS A 121 -0.43 24.17 9.12
CA HIS A 121 -1.56 25.01 8.76
C HIS A 121 -2.68 24.25 8.05
N TYR A 122 -2.34 23.36 7.12
CA TYR A 122 -3.32 22.50 6.47
C TYR A 122 -4.05 21.62 7.51
N TYR A 123 -3.32 20.97 8.43
CA TYR A 123 -3.94 20.15 9.47
C TYR A 123 -4.85 20.96 10.38
N ALA A 124 -4.42 22.18 10.76
CA ALA A 124 -5.25 23.09 11.55
C ALA A 124 -6.57 23.43 10.84
N SER A 125 -6.54 23.61 9.51
CA SER A 125 -7.75 23.90 8.71
C SER A 125 -8.77 22.75 8.69
N VAL A 126 -8.33 21.52 8.96
CA VAL A 126 -9.18 20.32 9.07
C VAL A 126 -9.38 19.87 10.53
N GLY A 127 -9.12 20.76 11.49
CA GLY A 127 -9.38 20.55 12.92
C GLY A 127 -8.30 19.77 13.67
N VAL A 128 -7.15 19.50 13.06
CA VAL A 128 -6.03 18.77 13.68
C VAL A 128 -4.93 19.76 14.07
N GLN A 129 -4.76 20.00 15.38
CA GLN A 129 -3.73 20.91 15.89
C GLN A 129 -2.41 20.16 16.09
N VAL A 130 -1.43 20.44 15.24
CA VAL A 130 -0.07 19.89 15.31
C VAL A 130 0.96 20.97 14.99
N SER A 131 2.16 20.85 15.54
CA SER A 131 3.29 21.70 15.20
C SER A 131 4.11 21.07 14.06
N ALA A 132 4.91 21.90 13.38
CA ALA A 132 5.84 21.41 12.35
C ALA A 132 6.82 20.35 12.88
N ASP A 133 7.20 20.42 14.16
CA ASP A 133 8.09 19.46 14.78
C ASP A 133 7.44 18.08 15.03
N GLU A 134 6.12 17.99 14.98
CA GLU A 134 5.38 16.73 15.08
C GLU A 134 5.20 16.04 13.72
N ILE A 135 5.68 16.67 12.64
CA ILE A 135 5.54 16.22 11.25
C ILE A 135 6.90 15.74 10.72
N LEU A 136 6.95 14.52 10.25
CA LEU A 136 8.07 13.95 9.50
C LEU A 136 7.63 13.71 8.06
N VAL A 137 8.24 14.42 7.11
CA VAL A 137 7.99 14.22 5.68
C VAL A 137 8.62 12.92 5.22
N THR A 138 7.87 12.14 4.46
CA THR A 138 8.26 10.80 4.01
C THR A 138 8.13 10.64 2.49
N THR A 139 8.74 9.57 1.96
CA THR A 139 8.61 9.19 0.55
C THR A 139 7.27 8.49 0.30
N GLY A 140 6.18 9.26 0.42
CA GLY A 140 4.79 8.80 0.37
C GLY A 140 4.34 8.13 1.67
N GLY A 141 3.03 7.85 1.78
CA GLY A 141 2.44 7.17 2.94
C GLY A 141 3.03 5.78 3.20
N SER A 142 3.55 5.11 2.17
CA SER A 142 4.22 3.80 2.32
C SER A 142 5.45 3.86 3.24
N GLU A 143 6.32 4.87 3.07
CA GLU A 143 7.47 5.04 3.96
C GLU A 143 7.01 5.47 5.37
N ALA A 144 5.98 6.30 5.48
CA ALA A 144 5.41 6.67 6.77
C ALA A 144 4.94 5.44 7.57
N LEU A 145 4.24 4.50 6.92
CA LEU A 145 3.83 3.24 7.53
C LEU A 145 5.02 2.36 7.94
N VAL A 146 6.02 2.24 7.06
CA VAL A 146 7.24 1.48 7.38
C VAL A 146 7.96 2.10 8.58
N PHE A 147 8.09 3.42 8.63
CA PHE A 147 8.71 4.12 9.75
C PHE A 147 7.89 3.98 11.04
N ALA A 148 6.55 4.06 10.97
CA ALA A 148 5.67 3.80 12.11
C ALA A 148 5.87 2.39 12.66
N PHE A 149 5.84 1.36 11.80
CA PHE A 149 6.06 -0.02 12.21
C PHE A 149 7.44 -0.22 12.83
N MET A 150 8.50 0.24 12.15
CA MET A 150 9.88 0.05 12.64
C MET A 150 10.21 0.86 13.88
N SER A 151 9.49 1.97 14.15
CA SER A 151 9.70 2.79 15.34
C SER A 151 8.97 2.26 16.57
N CYS A 152 7.82 1.59 16.36
CA CYS A 152 6.92 1.21 17.44
C CYS A 152 6.87 -0.30 17.71
N LEU A 153 7.29 -1.14 16.76
CA LEU A 153 7.11 -2.58 16.81
C LEU A 153 8.44 -3.32 16.64
N ASN A 154 8.59 -4.43 17.36
CA ASN A 154 9.71 -5.35 17.21
C ASN A 154 9.35 -6.51 16.27
N PRO A 155 10.33 -7.19 15.68
CA PRO A 155 10.07 -8.44 14.98
C PRO A 155 9.36 -9.45 15.89
N GLY A 156 8.24 -9.99 15.42
CA GLY A 156 7.36 -10.91 16.17
C GLY A 156 6.22 -10.25 16.93
N ASP A 157 6.19 -8.92 17.04
CA ASP A 157 5.03 -8.19 17.53
C ASP A 157 3.85 -8.30 16.57
N GLU A 158 2.66 -7.97 17.07
CA GLU A 158 1.40 -8.08 16.34
C GLU A 158 0.76 -6.70 16.15
N VAL A 159 0.19 -6.50 14.96
CA VAL A 159 -0.68 -5.37 14.63
C VAL A 159 -2.05 -5.90 14.23
N ILE A 160 -3.10 -5.42 14.90
CA ILE A 160 -4.49 -5.74 14.56
C ILE A 160 -4.93 -4.80 13.43
N ILE A 161 -5.55 -5.37 12.39
CA ILE A 161 -6.06 -4.59 11.25
C ILE A 161 -7.45 -5.09 10.89
N PRO A 162 -8.48 -4.21 10.83
CA PRO A 162 -9.78 -4.59 10.28
C PRO A 162 -9.62 -4.97 8.80
N GLU A 163 -10.07 -6.16 8.43
CA GLU A 163 -10.05 -6.63 7.04
C GLU A 163 -11.45 -6.59 6.40
N PRO A 164 -11.59 -6.36 5.06
CA PRO A 164 -10.50 -6.23 4.10
C PRO A 164 -9.73 -4.91 4.25
N PHE A 165 -8.41 -4.97 4.02
CA PHE A 165 -7.51 -3.83 4.17
C PHE A 165 -6.61 -3.65 2.94
N TYR A 166 -5.92 -2.51 2.84
CA TYR A 166 -4.98 -2.24 1.76
C TYR A 166 -3.89 -3.32 1.68
N ALA A 167 -3.87 -4.07 0.59
CA ALA A 167 -3.06 -5.28 0.43
C ALA A 167 -1.56 -5.09 0.73
N ASN A 168 -1.02 -3.87 0.53
CA ASN A 168 0.40 -3.62 0.80
C ASN A 168 0.73 -3.55 2.30
N TYR A 169 -0.26 -3.50 3.21
CA TYR A 169 0.03 -3.61 4.64
C TYR A 169 0.71 -4.95 4.97
N ASN A 170 0.34 -6.04 4.27
CA ASN A 170 1.05 -7.32 4.37
C ASN A 170 2.55 -7.19 4.05
N GLY A 171 2.88 -6.43 2.99
CA GLY A 171 4.26 -6.18 2.62
C GLY A 171 5.01 -5.35 3.65
N PHE A 172 4.39 -4.30 4.20
CA PHE A 172 5.02 -3.46 5.23
C PHE A 172 5.23 -4.23 6.53
N ALA A 173 4.26 -5.06 6.93
CA ALA A 173 4.40 -5.94 8.08
C ALA A 173 5.54 -6.97 7.88
N THR A 174 5.63 -7.58 6.70
CA THR A 174 6.73 -8.50 6.33
C THR A 174 8.09 -7.79 6.40
N MET A 175 8.22 -6.56 5.87
CA MET A 175 9.45 -5.76 5.95
C MET A 175 9.86 -5.49 7.41
N ALA A 176 8.92 -5.13 8.26
CA ALA A 176 9.16 -4.88 9.68
C ALA A 176 9.35 -6.18 10.51
N GLY A 177 8.94 -7.33 9.97
CA GLY A 177 8.94 -8.61 10.70
C GLY A 177 7.78 -8.74 11.69
N VAL A 178 6.71 -7.99 11.48
CA VAL A 178 5.49 -7.91 12.32
C VAL A 178 4.43 -8.85 11.78
N ARG A 179 3.59 -9.40 12.65
CA ARG A 179 2.46 -10.25 12.27
C ARG A 179 1.16 -9.43 12.25
N ILE A 180 0.41 -9.54 11.16
CA ILE A 180 -0.95 -9.00 11.10
C ILE A 180 -1.91 -9.98 11.77
N VAL A 181 -2.78 -9.46 12.64
CA VAL A 181 -3.92 -10.14 13.25
C VAL A 181 -5.18 -9.49 12.68
N PRO A 182 -5.92 -10.16 11.79
CA PRO A 182 -7.10 -9.56 11.18
C PRO A 182 -8.31 -9.60 12.12
N VAL A 183 -9.18 -8.58 12.00
CA VAL A 183 -10.55 -8.57 12.54
C VAL A 183 -11.50 -8.30 11.39
N THR A 184 -12.41 -9.24 11.09
CA THR A 184 -13.14 -9.24 9.82
C THR A 184 -14.36 -8.31 9.85
N ALA A 185 -14.37 -7.28 8.98
CA ALA A 185 -15.55 -6.51 8.63
C ALA A 185 -16.33 -7.23 7.52
N ARG A 186 -17.66 -7.14 7.53
CA ARG A 186 -18.55 -7.88 6.64
C ARG A 186 -19.21 -6.98 5.61
N ILE A 187 -19.38 -7.49 4.40
CA ILE A 187 -20.06 -6.77 3.33
C ILE A 187 -21.54 -6.54 3.66
N GLU A 188 -22.18 -7.46 4.40
CA GLU A 188 -23.57 -7.36 4.87
C GLU A 188 -23.80 -6.12 5.74
N ASP A 189 -22.78 -5.73 6.52
CA ASP A 189 -22.78 -4.56 7.40
C ASP A 189 -22.18 -3.32 6.72
N GLY A 190 -22.01 -3.38 5.38
CA GLY A 190 -21.37 -2.33 4.58
C GLY A 190 -19.93 -2.05 5.04
N PHE A 191 -19.22 -3.05 5.52
CA PHE A 191 -17.85 -2.96 6.05
C PHE A 191 -17.71 -1.98 7.23
N ALA A 192 -18.74 -1.87 8.08
CA ALA A 192 -18.61 -1.13 9.33
C ALA A 192 -17.44 -1.66 10.17
N LEU A 193 -16.90 -0.79 11.03
CA LEU A 193 -15.86 -1.24 11.97
C LEU A 193 -16.42 -2.39 12.80
N PRO A 194 -15.71 -3.54 12.91
CA PRO A 194 -16.16 -4.68 13.70
C PRO A 194 -16.44 -4.32 15.16
N PRO A 195 -17.25 -5.10 15.88
CA PRO A 195 -17.50 -4.87 17.31
C PRO A 195 -16.21 -4.82 18.13
N MET A 196 -16.16 -4.00 19.16
CA MET A 196 -14.96 -3.87 20.03
C MET A 196 -14.59 -5.16 20.74
N ASP A 197 -15.56 -6.05 21.00
CA ASP A 197 -15.31 -7.38 21.58
C ASP A 197 -14.41 -8.24 20.66
N ASP A 198 -14.55 -8.11 19.34
CA ASP A 198 -13.72 -8.83 18.37
C ASP A 198 -12.28 -8.32 18.40
N PHE A 199 -12.10 -7.00 18.54
CA PHE A 199 -10.76 -6.40 18.73
C PHE A 199 -10.16 -6.83 20.08
N ALA A 200 -10.93 -6.79 21.14
CA ALA A 200 -10.47 -7.19 22.49
C ALA A 200 -10.06 -8.66 22.50
N ALA A 201 -10.82 -9.55 21.85
CA ALA A 201 -10.47 -10.96 21.71
C ALA A 201 -9.21 -11.22 20.87
N ALA A 202 -8.86 -10.31 19.96
CA ALA A 202 -7.66 -10.37 19.13
C ALA A 202 -6.39 -9.89 19.84
N ILE A 203 -6.51 -9.17 20.96
CA ILE A 203 -5.38 -8.65 21.73
C ILE A 203 -4.64 -9.78 22.45
N THR A 204 -3.33 -9.85 22.26
CA THR A 204 -2.41 -10.76 22.98
C THR A 204 -1.28 -9.96 23.62
N GLU A 205 -0.41 -10.61 24.39
CA GLU A 205 0.81 -9.99 24.96
C GLU A 205 1.75 -9.42 23.88
N ARG A 206 1.67 -9.94 22.64
CA ARG A 206 2.46 -9.47 21.49
C ARG A 206 1.80 -8.34 20.73
N THR A 207 0.54 -8.07 20.96
CA THR A 207 -0.18 -6.96 20.30
C THR A 207 0.41 -5.63 20.77
N LYS A 208 0.85 -4.79 19.81
CA LYS A 208 1.43 -3.47 20.10
C LYS A 208 0.71 -2.34 19.39
N ALA A 209 -0.06 -2.65 18.35
CA ALA A 209 -0.76 -1.61 17.61
C ALA A 209 -2.07 -2.12 17.00
N ILE A 210 -2.95 -1.17 16.71
CA ILE A 210 -4.08 -1.32 15.79
C ILE A 210 -3.83 -0.36 14.62
N LEU A 211 -4.06 -0.80 13.38
CA LEU A 211 -3.99 0.03 12.18
C LEU A 211 -5.37 0.13 11.54
N VAL A 212 -5.82 1.34 11.27
CA VAL A 212 -7.05 1.62 10.53
C VAL A 212 -6.77 2.48 9.30
N CYS A 213 -7.56 2.33 8.24
CA CYS A 213 -7.60 3.23 7.08
C CYS A 213 -8.97 3.91 7.04
N ASN A 214 -9.02 5.22 7.19
CA ASN A 214 -10.29 5.94 7.28
C ASN A 214 -10.23 7.32 6.57
N PRO A 215 -10.93 7.46 5.43
CA PRO A 215 -11.77 6.49 4.67
C PRO A 215 -11.00 5.29 4.13
N GLY A 216 -11.67 4.13 4.05
CA GLY A 216 -11.04 2.84 3.83
C GLY A 216 -10.64 2.52 2.38
N ASN A 217 -9.55 1.82 2.20
CA ASN A 217 -9.20 1.06 1.00
C ASN A 217 -9.08 -0.42 1.43
N PRO A 218 -9.92 -1.33 0.91
CA PRO A 218 -10.63 -1.28 -0.39
C PRO A 218 -12.09 -0.81 -0.34
N THR A 219 -12.69 -0.61 0.82
CA THR A 219 -14.15 -0.58 1.02
C THR A 219 -14.80 0.78 0.74
N GLY A 220 -14.03 1.87 0.81
CA GLY A 220 -14.58 3.23 0.80
C GLY A 220 -15.43 3.55 2.04
N LYS A 221 -15.40 2.70 3.06
CA LYS A 221 -16.13 2.94 4.31
C LYS A 221 -15.52 4.12 5.07
N ILE A 222 -16.36 4.98 5.62
CA ILE A 222 -16.03 5.94 6.67
C ILE A 222 -16.51 5.33 7.97
N TYR A 223 -15.61 5.17 8.93
CA TYR A 223 -15.98 4.65 10.25
C TYR A 223 -16.70 5.73 11.07
N ALA A 224 -17.79 5.32 11.73
CA ALA A 224 -18.58 6.20 12.58
C ALA A 224 -17.74 6.73 13.76
N ASP A 225 -18.03 7.96 14.20
CA ASP A 225 -17.24 8.63 15.25
C ASP A 225 -17.33 7.88 16.58
N ASP A 226 -18.50 7.35 16.92
CA ASP A 226 -18.71 6.53 18.12
C ASP A 226 -17.91 5.23 18.12
N ALA A 227 -17.83 4.55 16.97
CA ALA A 227 -17.00 3.35 16.79
C ALA A 227 -15.52 3.68 16.92
N MET A 228 -15.07 4.80 16.32
CA MET A 228 -13.69 5.26 16.43
C MET A 228 -13.36 5.71 17.85
N GLN A 229 -14.30 6.32 18.57
CA GLN A 229 -14.14 6.67 19.99
C GLN A 229 -14.01 5.42 20.86
N ALA A 230 -14.81 4.39 20.61
CA ALA A 230 -14.70 3.11 21.32
C ALA A 230 -13.35 2.44 21.06
N LEU A 231 -12.88 2.45 19.79
CA LEU A 231 -11.55 1.93 19.42
C LEU A 231 -10.43 2.72 20.13
N ALA A 232 -10.55 4.05 20.18
CA ALA A 232 -9.60 4.90 20.89
C ALA A 232 -9.52 4.57 22.40
N SER A 233 -10.66 4.27 23.03
CA SER A 233 -10.70 3.82 24.42
C SER A 233 -10.02 2.48 24.62
N LEU A 234 -10.31 1.50 23.74
CA LEU A 234 -9.67 0.18 23.77
C LEU A 234 -8.15 0.27 23.61
N VAL A 235 -7.68 1.11 22.69
CA VAL A 235 -6.24 1.36 22.46
C VAL A 235 -5.57 1.89 23.71
N LYS A 236 -6.20 2.87 24.37
CA LYS A 236 -5.70 3.48 25.60
C LYS A 236 -5.68 2.49 26.78
N GLU A 237 -6.76 1.74 26.95
CA GLU A 237 -6.88 0.75 28.04
C GLU A 237 -5.84 -0.36 27.96
N ASN A 238 -5.36 -0.68 26.76
CA ASN A 238 -4.40 -1.75 26.51
C ASN A 238 -2.97 -1.24 26.18
N ASP A 239 -2.71 0.06 26.33
CA ASP A 239 -1.41 0.69 26.05
C ASP A 239 -0.87 0.35 24.64
N LEU A 240 -1.75 0.41 23.63
CA LEU A 240 -1.43 0.13 22.23
C LEU A 240 -1.15 1.43 21.46
N TYR A 241 -0.45 1.32 20.33
CA TYR A 241 -0.41 2.36 19.32
C TYR A 241 -1.66 2.29 18.42
N LEU A 242 -2.13 3.45 17.96
CA LEU A 242 -3.16 3.56 16.93
C LEU A 242 -2.56 4.21 15.68
N PHE A 243 -2.32 3.42 14.65
CA PHE A 243 -1.90 3.89 13.35
C PHE A 243 -3.13 4.18 12.50
N ALA A 244 -3.22 5.37 11.92
CA ALA A 244 -4.30 5.76 11.04
C ALA A 244 -3.77 6.21 9.68
N ASP A 245 -4.12 5.46 8.64
CA ASP A 245 -3.92 5.85 7.25
C ASP A 245 -5.10 6.73 6.83
N GLU A 246 -4.86 8.07 6.80
CA GLU A 246 -5.89 9.07 6.51
C GLU A 246 -5.71 9.71 5.12
N VAL A 247 -5.04 9.05 4.19
CA VAL A 247 -4.71 9.57 2.86
C VAL A 247 -5.92 9.90 2.00
N TYR A 248 -7.11 9.41 2.35
CA TYR A 248 -8.37 9.66 1.65
C TYR A 248 -9.28 10.69 2.32
N ARG A 249 -8.80 11.43 3.33
CA ARG A 249 -9.59 12.41 4.12
C ARG A 249 -10.41 13.37 3.26
N GLU A 250 -9.90 13.82 2.12
CA GLU A 250 -10.57 14.78 1.23
C GLU A 250 -11.70 14.16 0.39
N PHE A 251 -11.77 12.82 0.35
CA PHE A 251 -12.74 12.09 -0.47
C PHE A 251 -13.88 11.60 0.41
N THR A 252 -14.86 12.47 0.64
CA THR A 252 -16.09 12.18 1.37
C THR A 252 -17.27 12.77 0.61
N TYR A 253 -18.41 12.09 0.56
CA TYR A 253 -19.45 12.38 -0.42
C TYR A 253 -20.79 12.80 0.16
N GLU A 254 -21.12 12.39 1.39
CA GLU A 254 -22.44 12.65 1.99
C GLU A 254 -22.38 13.69 3.12
N GLY A 255 -21.32 14.52 3.12
CA GLY A 255 -21.12 15.54 4.17
C GLY A 255 -20.47 15.00 5.46
N GLU A 256 -20.20 13.71 5.53
CA GLU A 256 -19.45 13.13 6.63
C GLU A 256 -17.98 13.58 6.55
N THR A 257 -17.43 13.96 7.70
CA THR A 257 -15.99 14.27 7.81
C THR A 257 -15.37 13.27 8.77
N PRO A 258 -14.45 12.40 8.30
CA PRO A 258 -13.78 11.45 9.17
C PRO A 258 -12.94 12.20 10.20
N ARG A 259 -13.15 11.88 11.47
CA ARG A 259 -12.38 12.44 12.56
C ARG A 259 -10.98 11.86 12.56
N SER A 260 -9.96 12.73 12.64
CA SER A 260 -8.57 12.30 12.73
C SER A 260 -8.26 11.64 14.06
N VAL A 261 -7.44 10.60 14.06
CA VAL A 261 -7.00 9.94 15.31
C VAL A 261 -6.23 10.86 16.24
N LEU A 262 -5.61 11.92 15.73
CA LEU A 262 -4.91 12.93 16.53
C LEU A 262 -5.85 13.86 17.31
N THR A 263 -7.17 13.74 17.13
CA THR A 263 -8.16 14.59 17.82
C THR A 263 -8.87 13.86 18.97
N PHE A 264 -8.62 12.56 19.16
CA PHE A 264 -9.18 11.80 20.29
C PHE A 264 -8.41 12.10 21.58
N PRO A 265 -9.09 12.55 22.65
CA PRO A 265 -8.41 12.89 23.90
C PRO A 265 -7.74 11.67 24.54
N GLY A 266 -6.53 11.87 25.04
CA GLY A 266 -5.76 10.84 25.75
C GLY A 266 -5.05 9.84 24.83
N LEU A 267 -4.96 10.13 23.52
CA LEU A 267 -4.15 9.36 22.55
C LEU A 267 -2.88 10.12 22.13
N GLU A 268 -2.49 11.17 22.84
CA GLU A 268 -1.36 12.02 22.47
C GLU A 268 -0.06 11.21 22.28
N GLU A 269 0.15 10.19 23.10
CA GLU A 269 1.34 9.33 23.06
C GLU A 269 1.12 8.08 22.18
N ASN A 270 -0.12 7.75 21.82
CA ASN A 270 -0.48 6.50 21.15
C ASN A 270 -0.74 6.69 19.66
N ALA A 271 -1.25 7.87 19.24
CA ALA A 271 -1.72 8.08 17.88
C ALA A 271 -0.60 8.44 16.91
N ILE A 272 -0.61 7.77 15.76
CA ILE A 272 0.27 8.06 14.62
C ILE A 272 -0.59 8.17 13.37
N LEU A 273 -0.60 9.36 12.77
CA LEU A 273 -1.29 9.64 11.52
C LEU A 273 -0.33 9.46 10.35
N VAL A 274 -0.80 8.78 9.32
CA VAL A 274 -0.13 8.63 8.03
C VAL A 274 -0.92 9.39 6.96
N ASP A 275 -0.23 10.23 6.20
CA ASP A 275 -0.84 11.05 5.16
C ASP A 275 0.01 11.08 3.88
N SER A 276 -0.57 11.54 2.76
CA SER A 276 0.13 11.65 1.50
C SER A 276 -0.55 12.64 0.53
N VAL A 277 0.26 13.36 -0.23
CA VAL A 277 -0.19 14.17 -1.35
C VAL A 277 -0.73 13.34 -2.52
N SER A 278 -0.43 12.05 -2.53
CA SER A 278 -0.74 11.13 -3.65
C SER A 278 -2.20 11.16 -4.07
N LYS A 279 -3.11 11.22 -3.10
CA LYS A 279 -4.55 11.19 -3.36
C LYS A 279 -5.14 12.60 -3.36
N ARG A 280 -4.86 13.37 -2.30
CA ARG A 280 -5.35 14.73 -2.12
C ARG A 280 -5.15 15.63 -3.33
N TYR A 281 -3.98 15.56 -3.96
CA TYR A 281 -3.60 16.44 -5.07
C TYR A 281 -3.38 15.70 -6.40
N SER A 282 -3.83 14.46 -6.53
CA SER A 282 -3.54 13.64 -7.73
C SER A 282 -2.03 13.57 -8.06
N MET A 283 -1.19 13.53 -7.03
CA MET A 283 0.27 13.58 -7.14
C MET A 283 0.94 12.26 -6.71
N CYS A 284 0.38 11.12 -7.16
CA CYS A 284 0.92 9.79 -6.81
C CYS A 284 2.40 9.61 -7.18
N GLY A 285 2.83 10.24 -8.28
CA GLY A 285 4.20 10.19 -8.79
C GLY A 285 5.18 11.07 -8.01
N ALA A 286 4.72 12.05 -7.24
CA ALA A 286 5.58 12.92 -6.43
C ALA A 286 6.27 12.16 -5.28
N ARG A 287 5.66 11.08 -4.79
CA ARG A 287 6.19 10.29 -3.67
C ARG A 287 6.46 11.12 -2.41
N ILE A 288 5.51 11.94 -2.01
CA ILE A 288 5.55 12.71 -0.76
C ILE A 288 4.37 12.29 0.13
N GLY A 289 4.68 12.10 1.40
CA GLY A 289 3.75 11.81 2.48
C GLY A 289 4.24 12.40 3.79
N ALA A 290 3.55 12.09 4.86
CA ALA A 290 3.92 12.51 6.21
C ALA A 290 3.55 11.43 7.23
N MET A 291 4.39 11.27 8.23
CA MET A 291 4.11 10.63 9.50
C MET A 291 3.95 11.74 10.56
N VAL A 292 2.83 11.75 11.26
CA VAL A 292 2.52 12.80 12.25
C VAL A 292 2.20 12.14 13.58
N THR A 293 2.89 12.55 14.62
CA THR A 293 2.65 12.07 15.99
C THR A 293 3.14 13.06 17.03
N ARG A 294 2.44 13.15 18.15
CA ARG A 294 2.86 13.97 19.31
C ARG A 294 3.85 13.23 20.21
N ASN A 295 3.96 11.89 20.08
CA ASN A 295 4.88 11.10 20.88
C ASN A 295 6.36 11.43 20.56
N PRO A 296 7.13 12.04 21.49
CA PRO A 296 8.50 12.48 21.21
C PRO A 296 9.48 11.31 21.04
N GLU A 297 9.22 10.16 21.67
CA GLU A 297 10.07 8.98 21.56
C GLU A 297 9.92 8.34 20.18
N VAL A 298 8.67 8.21 19.69
CA VAL A 298 8.37 7.72 18.34
C VAL A 298 8.97 8.64 17.28
N ARG A 299 8.84 9.97 17.44
CA ARG A 299 9.46 10.94 16.51
C ARG A 299 10.97 10.79 16.47
N ARG A 300 11.61 10.66 17.66
CA ARG A 300 13.06 10.48 17.75
C ARG A 300 13.52 9.17 17.09
N ALA A 301 12.77 8.09 17.25
CA ALA A 301 13.04 6.81 16.59
C ALA A 301 12.87 6.93 15.07
N ALA A 302 11.74 7.45 14.59
CA ALA A 302 11.46 7.65 13.18
C ALA A 302 12.49 8.56 12.48
N MET A 303 12.96 9.59 13.19
CA MET A 303 14.01 10.48 12.68
C MET A 303 15.33 9.74 12.39
N LYS A 304 15.68 8.70 13.13
CA LYS A 304 16.88 7.90 12.85
C LYS A 304 16.74 7.12 11.54
N PHE A 305 15.55 6.60 11.24
CA PHE A 305 15.26 5.96 9.96
C PHE A 305 15.27 6.99 8.81
N ALA A 306 14.71 8.19 9.05
CA ALA A 306 14.74 9.28 8.09
C ALA A 306 16.18 9.72 7.77
N MET A 307 17.06 9.82 8.78
CA MET A 307 18.50 10.09 8.57
C MET A 307 19.17 8.97 7.78
N GLY A 308 18.84 7.70 8.02
CA GLY A 308 19.35 6.56 7.25
C GLY A 308 18.95 6.61 5.76
N ARG A 309 17.78 7.15 5.45
CA ARG A 309 17.29 7.38 4.08
C ARG A 309 17.87 8.68 3.46
N LEU A 310 18.45 9.54 4.25
CA LEU A 310 18.98 10.88 3.98
C LEU A 310 17.90 11.96 3.97
N SER A 311 17.14 12.11 2.89
CA SER A 311 16.10 13.15 2.77
C SER A 311 14.94 12.72 1.89
N PRO A 312 13.74 13.31 2.04
CA PRO A 312 12.67 13.15 1.06
C PRO A 312 13.08 13.81 -0.28
N PRO A 313 12.46 13.44 -1.41
CA PRO A 313 12.80 14.01 -2.72
C PRO A 313 12.61 15.54 -2.76
N THR A 314 13.68 16.29 -2.96
CA THR A 314 13.70 17.77 -2.93
C THR A 314 12.68 18.40 -3.88
N LEU A 315 12.68 18.01 -5.16
CA LEU A 315 11.78 18.58 -6.17
C LEU A 315 10.31 18.29 -5.86
N ALA A 316 10.04 17.12 -5.36
CA ALA A 316 8.68 16.71 -5.01
C ALA A 316 8.17 17.46 -3.76
N GLN A 317 9.05 17.80 -2.80
CA GLN A 317 8.67 18.66 -1.68
C GLN A 317 8.29 20.07 -2.16
N ILE A 318 9.06 20.67 -3.08
CA ILE A 318 8.76 21.99 -3.66
C ILE A 318 7.36 21.98 -4.31
N ALA A 319 7.07 20.97 -5.12
CA ALA A 319 5.74 20.82 -5.73
C ALA A 319 4.64 20.61 -4.70
N SER A 320 4.91 19.81 -3.65
CA SER A 320 3.93 19.50 -2.60
C SER A 320 3.66 20.71 -1.69
N GLU A 321 4.66 21.51 -1.42
CA GLU A 321 4.52 22.78 -0.68
C GLU A 321 3.66 23.77 -1.48
N ALA A 322 3.94 23.94 -2.77
CA ALA A 322 3.13 24.79 -3.65
C ALA A 322 1.67 24.28 -3.75
N ALA A 323 1.44 22.98 -3.70
CA ALA A 323 0.10 22.39 -3.69
C ALA A 323 -0.75 22.79 -2.47
N LEU A 324 -0.13 23.22 -1.36
CA LEU A 324 -0.86 23.72 -0.20
C LEU A 324 -1.64 25.01 -0.48
N ALA A 325 -1.27 25.76 -1.52
CA ALA A 325 -2.01 26.94 -1.97
C ALA A 325 -3.27 26.60 -2.82
N THR A 326 -3.62 25.32 -2.95
CA THR A 326 -4.82 24.88 -3.69
C THR A 326 -6.08 25.36 -2.97
N ASP A 327 -6.97 25.97 -3.73
CA ASP A 327 -8.22 26.53 -3.19
C ASP A 327 -9.29 25.45 -2.88
N ALA A 328 -10.31 25.83 -2.15
CA ALA A 328 -11.42 24.95 -1.79
C ALA A 328 -12.21 24.46 -3.01
N ALA A 329 -12.30 25.27 -4.08
CA ALA A 329 -13.06 24.94 -5.28
C ALA A 329 -12.48 23.73 -6.01
N TYR A 330 -11.15 23.54 -5.98
CA TYR A 330 -10.53 22.32 -6.50
C TYR A 330 -11.07 21.08 -5.80
N PHE A 331 -11.08 21.06 -4.45
CA PHE A 331 -11.55 19.92 -3.68
C PHE A 331 -13.05 19.67 -3.83
N GLU A 332 -13.86 20.74 -3.93
CA GLU A 332 -15.30 20.64 -4.21
C GLU A 332 -15.55 20.00 -5.58
N GLY A 333 -14.83 20.46 -6.61
CA GLY A 333 -14.90 19.88 -7.96
C GLY A 333 -14.50 18.41 -7.97
N VAL A 334 -13.40 18.06 -7.30
CA VAL A 334 -12.92 16.68 -7.16
C VAL A 334 -13.97 15.80 -6.47
N ARG A 335 -14.51 16.22 -5.34
CA ARG A 335 -15.55 15.48 -4.61
C ARG A 335 -16.80 15.26 -5.44
N GLY A 336 -17.30 16.33 -6.12
CA GLY A 336 -18.47 16.23 -6.97
C GLY A 336 -18.29 15.23 -8.12
N LEU A 337 -17.12 15.25 -8.75
CA LEU A 337 -16.80 14.35 -9.86
C LEU A 337 -16.69 12.90 -9.39
N TYR A 338 -15.98 12.62 -8.30
CA TYR A 338 -15.88 11.26 -7.78
C TYR A 338 -17.19 10.74 -7.20
N LYS A 339 -18.04 11.61 -6.63
CA LYS A 339 -19.40 11.26 -6.21
C LYS A 339 -20.23 10.77 -7.41
N ALA A 340 -20.22 11.50 -8.52
CA ALA A 340 -20.95 11.10 -9.73
C ALA A 340 -20.45 9.75 -10.29
N ARG A 341 -19.13 9.54 -10.29
CA ARG A 341 -18.52 8.28 -10.73
C ARG A 341 -18.88 7.11 -9.81
N ARG A 342 -18.84 7.32 -8.48
CA ARG A 342 -19.29 6.34 -7.49
C ARG A 342 -20.74 5.95 -7.73
N ASP A 343 -21.63 6.96 -7.87
CA ASP A 343 -23.05 6.74 -8.03
C ASP A 343 -23.32 5.93 -9.30
N ALA A 344 -22.71 6.30 -10.43
CA ALA A 344 -22.84 5.55 -11.68
C ALA A 344 -22.38 4.08 -11.56
N LEU A 345 -21.23 3.84 -10.90
CA LEU A 345 -20.72 2.47 -10.71
C LEU A 345 -21.64 1.66 -9.79
N VAL A 346 -21.98 2.21 -8.61
CA VAL A 346 -22.73 1.47 -7.59
C VAL A 346 -24.17 1.23 -8.02
N ASP A 347 -24.84 2.23 -8.61
CA ASP A 347 -26.22 2.08 -9.11
C ASP A 347 -26.28 1.04 -10.23
N GLY A 348 -25.32 1.10 -11.17
CA GLY A 348 -25.24 0.13 -12.25
C GLY A 348 -24.99 -1.30 -11.77
N LEU A 349 -24.06 -1.49 -10.85
CA LEU A 349 -23.76 -2.82 -10.28
C LEU A 349 -24.92 -3.36 -9.45
N SER A 350 -25.57 -2.51 -8.65
CA SER A 350 -26.70 -2.91 -7.79
C SER A 350 -27.96 -3.28 -8.60
N ALA A 351 -28.04 -2.93 -9.86
CA ALA A 351 -29.10 -3.34 -10.76
C ALA A 351 -28.91 -4.77 -11.32
N ILE A 352 -27.72 -5.36 -11.16
CA ILE A 352 -27.40 -6.71 -11.66
C ILE A 352 -27.83 -7.73 -10.60
N ASP A 353 -28.62 -8.72 -11.00
CA ASP A 353 -29.11 -9.78 -10.11
C ASP A 353 -27.95 -10.53 -9.42
N GLY A 354 -28.06 -10.69 -8.12
CA GLY A 354 -27.09 -11.40 -7.29
C GLY A 354 -25.84 -10.61 -6.93
N VAL A 355 -25.68 -9.37 -7.40
CA VAL A 355 -24.57 -8.49 -7.01
C VAL A 355 -24.92 -7.72 -5.73
N VAL A 356 -23.98 -7.69 -4.79
CA VAL A 356 -24.07 -6.90 -3.56
C VAL A 356 -22.91 -5.88 -3.57
N CYS A 357 -23.23 -4.59 -3.63
CA CYS A 357 -22.25 -3.51 -3.67
C CYS A 357 -22.65 -2.41 -2.67
N PRO A 358 -22.17 -2.44 -1.42
CA PRO A 358 -22.41 -1.37 -0.46
C PRO A 358 -21.89 -0.03 -1.01
N ARG A 359 -22.69 1.04 -0.81
CA ARG A 359 -22.30 2.37 -1.29
C ARG A 359 -21.18 2.95 -0.43
N PRO A 360 -20.00 3.26 -1.02
CA PRO A 360 -18.90 3.88 -0.28
C PRO A 360 -19.26 5.29 0.16
N GLY A 361 -18.95 5.66 1.41
CA GLY A 361 -19.04 7.04 1.90
C GLY A 361 -17.84 7.91 1.52
N GLY A 362 -16.67 7.26 1.31
CA GLY A 362 -15.42 7.95 1.01
C GLY A 362 -14.45 7.19 0.14
N ALA A 363 -13.23 7.69 0.03
CA ALA A 363 -12.18 7.23 -0.88
C ALA A 363 -12.67 7.21 -2.34
N PHE A 364 -12.16 6.33 -3.18
CA PHE A 364 -12.64 6.13 -4.57
C PHE A 364 -12.62 4.65 -4.97
N TYR A 365 -12.99 3.80 -4.01
CA TYR A 365 -13.11 2.36 -4.20
C TYR A 365 -14.48 1.86 -3.79
N ALA A 366 -14.91 0.81 -4.46
CA ALA A 366 -16.05 -0.01 -4.07
C ALA A 366 -15.63 -1.48 -4.06
N VAL A 367 -16.17 -2.25 -3.12
CA VAL A 367 -16.11 -3.71 -3.12
C VAL A 367 -17.49 -4.22 -3.47
N ALA A 368 -17.56 -5.14 -4.42
CA ALA A 368 -18.78 -5.84 -4.76
C ALA A 368 -18.56 -7.34 -4.63
N ARG A 369 -19.54 -8.03 -4.03
CA ARG A 369 -19.70 -9.47 -4.12
C ARG A 369 -20.49 -9.79 -5.37
N LEU A 370 -19.94 -10.70 -6.17
CA LEU A 370 -20.52 -11.14 -7.43
C LEU A 370 -21.03 -12.57 -7.33
N PRO A 371 -22.04 -12.99 -8.10
CA PRO A 371 -22.53 -14.38 -8.14
C PRO A 371 -21.57 -15.29 -8.94
N ILE A 372 -20.34 -15.44 -8.42
CA ILE A 372 -19.24 -16.21 -9.02
C ILE A 372 -18.64 -17.17 -7.98
N ASP A 373 -17.96 -18.18 -8.45
CA ASP A 373 -17.29 -19.16 -7.59
C ASP A 373 -15.91 -18.71 -7.09
N ASN A 374 -15.20 -17.92 -7.92
CA ASN A 374 -13.84 -17.48 -7.59
C ASN A 374 -13.45 -16.20 -8.34
N ALA A 375 -13.24 -15.12 -7.60
CA ALA A 375 -12.92 -13.81 -8.15
C ALA A 375 -11.55 -13.77 -8.87
N ASP A 376 -10.56 -14.54 -8.41
CA ASP A 376 -9.26 -14.60 -9.08
C ASP A 376 -9.39 -15.21 -10.48
N ARG A 377 -10.12 -16.33 -10.59
CA ARG A 377 -10.41 -16.98 -11.88
C ARG A 377 -11.27 -16.11 -12.77
N PHE A 378 -12.30 -15.49 -12.22
CA PHE A 378 -13.18 -14.59 -12.97
C PHE A 378 -12.41 -13.40 -13.55
N CYS A 379 -11.62 -12.71 -12.73
CA CYS A 379 -10.83 -11.56 -13.16
C CYS A 379 -9.78 -11.92 -14.24
N GLN A 380 -9.17 -13.10 -14.14
CA GLN A 380 -8.25 -13.60 -15.16
C GLN A 380 -8.99 -13.94 -16.46
N TRP A 381 -10.11 -14.66 -16.35
CA TRP A 381 -10.96 -15.04 -17.50
C TRP A 381 -11.48 -13.82 -18.27
N LEU A 382 -11.89 -12.75 -17.57
CA LEU A 382 -12.26 -11.47 -18.19
C LEU A 382 -11.19 -10.97 -19.16
N LEU A 383 -9.93 -11.08 -18.79
CA LEU A 383 -8.80 -10.58 -19.58
C LEU A 383 -8.37 -11.55 -20.68
N GLU A 384 -8.49 -12.87 -20.44
CA GLU A 384 -8.05 -13.88 -21.41
C GLU A 384 -9.09 -14.18 -22.48
N SER A 385 -10.35 -14.31 -22.09
CA SER A 385 -11.38 -14.98 -22.90
C SER A 385 -12.62 -14.14 -23.17
N PHE A 386 -12.90 -13.10 -22.40
CA PHE A 386 -14.11 -12.31 -22.51
C PHE A 386 -13.90 -11.01 -23.29
N SER A 387 -14.94 -10.64 -24.06
CA SER A 387 -15.06 -9.33 -24.71
C SER A 387 -16.53 -9.00 -24.93
N HIS A 388 -16.92 -7.77 -24.61
CA HIS A 388 -18.22 -7.19 -24.93
C HIS A 388 -18.01 -5.86 -25.67
N ASP A 389 -18.53 -5.74 -26.87
CA ASP A 389 -18.33 -4.59 -27.77
C ASP A 389 -16.85 -4.17 -27.92
N GLY A 390 -15.97 -5.17 -28.09
CA GLY A 390 -14.51 -4.95 -28.23
C GLY A 390 -13.79 -4.53 -26.94
N ALA A 391 -14.47 -4.53 -25.79
CA ALA A 391 -13.90 -4.16 -24.51
C ALA A 391 -13.95 -5.31 -23.49
N THR A 392 -13.08 -5.23 -22.49
CA THR A 392 -13.11 -6.04 -21.26
C THR A 392 -12.71 -5.18 -20.07
N VAL A 393 -12.88 -5.70 -18.85
CA VAL A 393 -12.55 -4.98 -17.62
C VAL A 393 -11.44 -5.68 -16.86
N MET A 394 -10.56 -4.89 -16.25
CA MET A 394 -9.57 -5.36 -15.29
C MET A 394 -10.00 -4.96 -13.88
N LEU A 395 -10.41 -5.94 -13.09
CA LEU A 395 -10.80 -5.78 -11.68
C LEU A 395 -9.65 -6.23 -10.76
N ALA A 396 -9.74 -5.93 -9.48
CA ALA A 396 -8.83 -6.49 -8.47
C ALA A 396 -9.59 -7.53 -7.64
N PRO A 397 -9.21 -8.83 -7.69
CA PRO A 397 -9.79 -9.83 -6.81
C PRO A 397 -9.60 -9.43 -5.35
N ASN A 398 -10.68 -9.49 -4.55
CA ASN A 398 -10.63 -8.99 -3.17
C ASN A 398 -9.99 -9.98 -2.19
N SER A 399 -9.79 -11.24 -2.59
CA SER A 399 -9.08 -12.26 -1.81
C SER A 399 -7.71 -11.79 -1.29
N GLY A 400 -7.01 -10.97 -2.08
CA GLY A 400 -5.71 -10.39 -1.69
C GLY A 400 -5.76 -9.21 -0.72
N PHE A 401 -6.96 -8.77 -0.31
CA PHE A 401 -7.18 -7.72 0.69
C PHE A 401 -7.59 -8.28 2.06
N TYR A 402 -7.69 -9.59 2.18
CA TYR A 402 -7.90 -10.33 3.42
C TYR A 402 -6.62 -11.05 3.83
N ALA A 403 -6.35 -11.11 5.14
CA ALA A 403 -5.34 -11.98 5.72
C ALA A 403 -5.92 -13.33 6.09
N THR A 404 -7.22 -13.40 6.39
CA THR A 404 -7.93 -14.64 6.69
C THR A 404 -8.14 -15.47 5.43
N PRO A 405 -7.61 -16.70 5.35
CA PRO A 405 -7.75 -17.54 4.16
C PRO A 405 -9.21 -17.83 3.83
N GLY A 406 -9.55 -17.79 2.54
CA GLY A 406 -10.88 -18.15 2.03
C GLY A 406 -11.90 -17.01 2.03
N LEU A 407 -11.58 -15.85 2.60
CA LEU A 407 -12.44 -14.66 2.50
C LEU A 407 -12.20 -13.89 1.19
N GLY A 408 -13.21 -13.15 0.76
CA GLY A 408 -13.16 -12.33 -0.46
C GLY A 408 -13.05 -13.14 -1.76
N HIS A 409 -13.34 -14.44 -1.73
CA HIS A 409 -13.23 -15.34 -2.89
C HIS A 409 -14.24 -15.05 -4.00
N ASP A 410 -15.35 -14.41 -3.68
CA ASP A 410 -16.43 -13.98 -4.59
C ASP A 410 -16.56 -12.44 -4.66
N GLU A 411 -15.59 -11.73 -4.10
CA GLU A 411 -15.55 -10.28 -4.05
C GLU A 411 -14.50 -9.69 -5.00
N VAL A 412 -14.81 -8.51 -5.55
CA VAL A 412 -13.89 -7.72 -6.36
C VAL A 412 -13.82 -6.29 -5.85
N ARG A 413 -12.62 -5.70 -5.86
CA ARG A 413 -12.45 -4.26 -5.64
C ARG A 413 -12.36 -3.53 -6.97
N MET A 414 -13.07 -2.41 -7.06
CA MET A 414 -13.06 -1.48 -8.19
C MET A 414 -12.68 -0.08 -7.73
N ALA A 415 -11.87 0.61 -8.53
CA ALA A 415 -11.55 2.01 -8.35
C ALA A 415 -12.32 2.83 -9.39
N TYR A 416 -13.18 3.74 -8.96
CA TYR A 416 -13.98 4.58 -9.86
C TYR A 416 -13.25 5.88 -10.25
N VAL A 417 -12.04 5.70 -10.78
CA VAL A 417 -11.14 6.79 -11.18
C VAL A 417 -11.21 7.16 -12.66
N LEU A 418 -12.11 6.51 -13.41
CA LEU A 418 -12.33 6.76 -14.84
C LEU A 418 -13.51 7.71 -15.05
N ASP A 419 -13.66 8.25 -16.26
CA ASP A 419 -14.80 9.07 -16.62
C ASP A 419 -16.12 8.28 -16.66
N LEU A 420 -17.25 8.99 -16.67
CA LEU A 420 -18.58 8.36 -16.63
C LEU A 420 -18.84 7.42 -17.81
N PRO A 421 -18.48 7.74 -19.08
CA PRO A 421 -18.64 6.82 -20.19
C PRO A 421 -17.92 5.50 -20.00
N GLU A 422 -16.66 5.53 -19.54
CA GLU A 422 -15.88 4.32 -19.27
C GLU A 422 -16.44 3.52 -18.07
N ILE A 423 -16.97 4.19 -17.05
CA ILE A 423 -17.65 3.52 -15.93
C ILE A 423 -18.91 2.80 -16.40
N HIS A 424 -19.78 3.45 -17.18
CA HIS A 424 -20.97 2.81 -17.72
C HIS A 424 -20.61 1.62 -18.63
N ARG A 425 -19.58 1.77 -19.46
CA ARG A 425 -19.08 0.69 -20.31
C ARG A 425 -18.51 -0.48 -19.46
N ALA A 426 -17.83 -0.18 -18.37
CA ALA A 426 -17.34 -1.21 -17.46
C ALA A 426 -18.49 -2.00 -16.80
N VAL A 427 -19.54 -1.30 -16.33
CA VAL A 427 -20.73 -1.95 -15.76
C VAL A 427 -21.39 -2.88 -16.78
N ALA A 428 -21.61 -2.40 -18.03
CA ALA A 428 -22.18 -3.22 -19.11
C ALA A 428 -21.29 -4.46 -19.41
N CYS A 429 -19.96 -4.31 -19.38
CA CYS A 429 -19.04 -5.44 -19.53
C CYS A 429 -19.16 -6.45 -18.37
N ILE A 430 -19.30 -5.99 -17.13
CA ILE A 430 -19.45 -6.86 -15.95
C ILE A 430 -20.79 -7.61 -16.04
N GLU A 431 -21.89 -6.93 -16.35
CA GLU A 431 -23.21 -7.54 -16.51
C GLU A 431 -23.18 -8.63 -17.59
N ALA A 432 -22.69 -8.31 -18.79
CA ALA A 432 -22.58 -9.27 -19.89
C ALA A 432 -21.67 -10.47 -19.54
N ALA A 433 -20.59 -10.22 -18.78
CA ALA A 433 -19.68 -11.27 -18.33
C ALA A 433 -20.36 -12.23 -17.35
N LEU A 434 -21.14 -11.73 -16.38
CA LEU A 434 -21.83 -12.55 -15.40
C LEU A 434 -22.92 -13.44 -16.04
N MET A 435 -23.51 -13.02 -17.17
CA MET A 435 -24.46 -13.85 -17.91
C MET A 435 -23.83 -15.08 -18.58
N VAL A 436 -22.54 -15.05 -18.87
CA VAL A 436 -21.86 -16.11 -19.66
C VAL A 436 -20.75 -16.85 -18.89
N TYR A 437 -20.30 -16.32 -17.78
CA TYR A 437 -19.30 -16.99 -16.92
C TYR A 437 -19.92 -18.24 -16.27
N ARG A 438 -19.19 -19.39 -16.36
CA ARG A 438 -19.65 -20.68 -15.81
C ARG A 438 -18.51 -21.39 -15.06
#